data_1e41adc52f32ddab5465ca7bce6a5802
#
_entry.id   1e41adc52f32ddab5465ca7bce6a5802
#
_cell.length_a   1.000
_cell.length_b   1.000
_cell.length_c   1.000
_cell.angle_alpha   90.00
_cell.angle_beta   90.00
_cell.angle_gamma   90.00
#
_symmetry.space_group_name_H-M   'P 1'
#
loop_
_entity.id
_entity.type
_entity.pdbx_description
1 polymer ?
#
loop_
_entity_poly.entity_id
_entity_poly.type
_entity_poly.pdbx_seq_one_letter_code
_entity_poly.pdbx_strand_id
1 'polypeptide(L)'
;MLTLPIKKKWFDMICSGEKTEEYREMTPYYEQRFKNLELLDEHGNPTNEEACLILRNGYGYDRPEVTVLVRLKIGTGFPAWGAEEGMWYYVLEIKGKYVEMHDEQEDTSGSE
;
A
#
# COMPACT_ATOMS: atom_id res chain seq x y z
N MET A 1 -10.90 6.73 1.34
CA MET A 1 -9.91 5.64 1.32
C MET A 1 -8.51 6.22 1.45
N LEU A 2 -7.66 5.59 2.21
CA LEU A 2 -6.31 6.09 2.44
C LEU A 2 -5.47 5.96 1.17
N THR A 3 -4.77 7.03 0.82
CA THR A 3 -3.83 7.02 -0.30
C THR A 3 -2.44 7.31 0.24
N LEU A 4 -1.49 6.46 -0.13
CA LEU A 4 -0.11 6.61 0.29
C LEU A 4 0.76 6.86 -0.94
N PRO A 5 1.50 7.97 -0.98
CA PRO A 5 2.43 8.19 -2.10
C PRO A 5 3.65 7.30 -1.92
N ILE A 6 4.16 6.78 -3.02
CA ILE A 6 5.39 5.99 -3.00
C ILE A 6 6.24 6.39 -4.20
N LYS A 7 7.53 6.06 -4.13
CA LYS A 7 8.44 6.34 -5.23
C LYS A 7 8.16 5.42 -6.40
N LYS A 8 8.45 5.91 -7.60
CA LYS A 8 8.18 5.16 -8.82
C LYS A 8 8.80 3.77 -8.80
N LYS A 9 10.04 3.67 -8.31
CA LYS A 9 10.72 2.39 -8.27
C LYS A 9 9.92 1.34 -7.51
N TRP A 10 9.42 1.72 -6.33
CA TRP A 10 8.67 0.78 -5.50
C TRP A 10 7.28 0.53 -6.07
N PHE A 11 6.68 1.57 -6.64
CA PHE A 11 5.38 1.42 -7.30
C PHE A 11 5.47 0.38 -8.42
N ASP A 12 6.49 0.50 -9.26
CA ASP A 12 6.67 -0.43 -10.39
C ASP A 12 6.89 -1.85 -9.89
N MET A 13 7.66 -2.02 -8.82
CA MET A 13 7.94 -3.35 -8.27
C MET A 13 6.70 -3.97 -7.64
N ILE A 14 5.84 -3.15 -7.05
CA ILE A 14 4.58 -3.66 -6.50
C ILE A 14 3.66 -4.08 -7.64
N CYS A 15 3.55 -3.26 -8.68
CA CYS A 15 2.69 -3.58 -9.81
C CYS A 15 3.14 -4.84 -10.53
N SER A 16 4.45 -5.09 -10.61
CA SER A 16 4.98 -6.28 -11.27
C SER A 16 4.87 -7.52 -10.39
N GLY A 17 4.62 -7.36 -9.10
CA GLY A 17 4.59 -8.47 -8.16
C GLY A 17 5.92 -8.80 -7.54
N GLU A 18 6.98 -8.07 -7.91
CA GLU A 18 8.30 -8.32 -7.35
C GLU A 18 8.38 -7.92 -5.88
N LYS A 19 7.71 -6.81 -5.50
CA LYS A 19 7.68 -6.33 -4.13
C LYS A 19 6.31 -6.60 -3.55
N THR A 20 6.27 -7.35 -2.44
CA THR A 20 4.98 -7.75 -1.84
C THR A 20 4.78 -7.16 -0.45
N GLU A 21 5.63 -6.26 -0.02
CA GLU A 21 5.48 -5.55 1.25
C GLU A 21 5.82 -4.09 1.05
N GLU A 22 5.06 -3.21 1.71
CA GLU A 22 5.36 -1.78 1.76
C GLU A 22 5.59 -1.42 3.21
N TYR A 23 6.52 -0.48 3.46
CA TYR A 23 6.95 -0.17 4.82
C TYR A 23 6.63 1.27 5.16
N ARG A 24 6.12 1.50 6.36
CA ARG A 24 5.88 2.85 6.86
C ARG A 24 6.43 2.95 8.28
N GLU A 25 7.01 4.11 8.58
CA GLU A 25 7.61 4.33 9.89
C GLU A 25 6.55 4.32 10.97
N MET A 26 6.92 3.85 12.15
CA MET A 26 5.99 3.73 13.27
C MET A 26 5.87 5.08 13.96
N THR A 27 5.14 5.99 13.33
CA THR A 27 4.93 7.34 13.82
C THR A 27 3.47 7.50 14.23
N PRO A 28 3.15 8.51 15.07
CA PRO A 28 1.75 8.77 15.41
C PRO A 28 0.89 9.03 14.17
N TYR A 29 1.48 9.64 13.13
CA TYR A 29 0.76 9.92 11.91
C TYR A 29 0.25 8.61 11.28
N TYR A 30 1.13 7.63 11.07
CA TYR A 30 0.75 6.37 10.46
C TYR A 30 -0.07 5.51 11.41
N GLU A 31 0.23 5.57 12.70
CA GLU A 31 -0.55 4.81 13.67
C GLU A 31 -2.03 5.19 13.57
N GLN A 32 -2.32 6.49 13.50
CA GLN A 32 -3.71 6.93 13.45
C GLN A 32 -4.38 6.49 12.13
N ARG A 33 -3.66 6.60 11.01
CA ARG A 33 -4.23 6.19 9.73
C ARG A 33 -4.57 4.71 9.72
N PHE A 34 -3.71 3.89 10.29
CA PHE A 34 -3.92 2.45 10.27
C PHE A 34 -4.96 2.02 11.30
N LYS A 35 -5.10 2.77 12.39
CA LYS A 35 -6.23 2.56 13.31
C LYS A 35 -7.56 2.86 12.61
N ASN A 36 -7.59 3.92 11.81
CA ASN A 36 -8.80 4.30 11.09
C ASN A 36 -9.22 3.24 10.09
N LEU A 37 -8.29 2.46 9.57
CA LEU A 37 -8.57 1.35 8.67
C LEU A 37 -8.81 0.05 9.41
N GLU A 38 -8.72 0.06 10.74
CA GLU A 38 -8.87 -1.12 11.58
C GLU A 38 -7.79 -2.17 11.32
N LEU A 39 -6.66 -1.74 10.78
CA LEU A 39 -5.48 -2.59 10.67
C LEU A 39 -4.73 -2.65 12.00
N LEU A 40 -4.91 -1.63 12.84
CA LEU A 40 -4.43 -1.62 14.22
C LEU A 40 -5.64 -1.43 15.13
N ASP A 41 -5.57 -2.04 16.33
CA ASP A 41 -6.61 -1.84 17.32
C ASP A 41 -6.32 -0.57 18.13
N GLU A 42 -7.16 -0.26 19.12
CA GLU A 42 -7.04 0.98 19.88
C GLU A 42 -5.74 1.05 20.67
N HIS A 43 -5.11 -0.09 20.92
CA HIS A 43 -3.84 -0.13 21.64
C HIS A 43 -2.63 -0.12 20.71
N GLY A 44 -2.86 -0.04 19.39
CA GLY A 44 -1.78 -0.01 18.42
C GLY A 44 -1.27 -1.37 18.02
N ASN A 45 -2.01 -2.43 18.30
CA ASN A 45 -1.61 -3.79 17.92
C ASN A 45 -2.27 -4.20 16.62
N PRO A 46 -1.56 -4.98 15.77
CA PRO A 46 -2.16 -5.47 14.52
C PRO A 46 -3.40 -6.32 14.81
N THR A 47 -4.42 -6.13 13.97
CA THR A 47 -5.70 -6.83 14.13
C THR A 47 -5.78 -8.09 13.30
N ASN A 48 -4.88 -8.27 12.33
CA ASN A 48 -4.93 -9.35 11.34
C ASN A 48 -6.09 -9.21 10.36
N GLU A 49 -6.78 -8.06 10.37
CA GLU A 49 -7.79 -7.79 9.38
C GLU A 49 -7.14 -7.29 8.10
N GLU A 50 -7.86 -7.39 7.00
CA GLU A 50 -7.38 -6.87 5.73
C GLU A 50 -8.18 -5.63 5.36
N ALA A 51 -7.52 -4.69 4.69
CA ALA A 51 -8.17 -3.47 4.25
C ALA A 51 -7.55 -3.04 2.92
N CYS A 52 -8.33 -2.31 2.15
CA CYS A 52 -7.84 -1.76 0.89
C CYS A 52 -7.31 -0.35 1.11
N LEU A 53 -6.24 -0.04 0.39
CA LEU A 53 -5.74 1.33 0.32
C LEU A 53 -5.15 1.56 -1.06
N ILE A 54 -4.85 2.81 -1.35
CA ILE A 54 -4.33 3.20 -2.66
C ILE A 54 -2.86 3.56 -2.51
N LEU A 55 -2.03 3.02 -3.40
CA LEU A 55 -0.65 3.45 -3.53
C LEU A 55 -0.57 4.30 -4.79
N ARG A 56 -0.03 5.51 -4.64
CA ARG A 56 0.08 6.46 -5.76
C ARG A 56 1.54 6.66 -6.10
N ASN A 57 1.84 6.62 -7.39
CA ASN A 57 3.20 6.87 -7.85
C ASN A 57 3.50 8.36 -7.74
N GLY A 58 4.04 8.77 -6.58
CA GLY A 58 4.36 10.16 -6.34
C GLY A 58 3.17 10.95 -5.82
N TYR A 59 3.26 12.26 -5.92
CA TYR A 59 2.23 13.18 -5.44
C TYR A 59 1.48 13.74 -6.63
N GLY A 60 0.23 14.16 -6.42
CA GLY A 60 -0.58 14.73 -7.48
C GLY A 60 -1.72 13.84 -7.85
N TYR A 61 -2.77 14.43 -8.42
CA TYR A 61 -4.01 13.70 -8.64
C TYR A 61 -4.01 12.89 -9.93
N ASP A 62 -3.14 13.25 -10.87
CA ASP A 62 -3.12 12.56 -12.16
C ASP A 62 -2.02 11.52 -12.26
N ARG A 63 -1.45 11.10 -11.15
CA ARG A 63 -0.40 10.09 -11.13
C ARG A 63 -1.02 8.69 -11.10
N PRO A 64 -0.31 7.69 -11.64
CA PRO A 64 -0.81 6.32 -11.60
C PRO A 64 -1.05 5.82 -10.18
N GLU A 65 -2.06 5.01 -10.03
CA GLU A 65 -2.45 4.47 -8.72
C GLU A 65 -2.73 2.98 -8.86
N VAL A 66 -2.52 2.27 -7.76
CA VAL A 66 -2.92 0.88 -7.65
C VAL A 66 -3.60 0.70 -6.30
N THR A 67 -4.75 0.02 -6.31
CA THR A 67 -5.44 -0.33 -5.07
C THR A 67 -4.91 -1.67 -4.61
N VAL A 68 -4.53 -1.74 -3.34
CA VAL A 68 -3.98 -2.97 -2.77
C VAL A 68 -4.81 -3.38 -1.57
N LEU A 69 -4.93 -4.71 -1.40
CA LEU A 69 -5.51 -5.29 -0.20
C LEU A 69 -4.34 -5.68 0.68
N VAL A 70 -4.32 -5.18 1.91
CA VAL A 70 -3.16 -5.37 2.78
C VAL A 70 -3.57 -5.91 4.14
N ARG A 71 -2.64 -6.62 4.77
CA ARG A 71 -2.69 -6.96 6.19
C ARG A 71 -1.46 -6.36 6.82
N LEU A 72 -1.60 -5.84 8.02
CA LEU A 72 -0.50 -5.14 8.69
C LEU A 72 0.14 -6.02 9.74
N LYS A 73 1.46 -6.03 9.76
CA LYS A 73 2.22 -6.60 10.86
C LYS A 73 3.29 -5.60 11.27
N ILE A 74 3.90 -5.81 12.42
CA ILE A 74 5.02 -5.00 12.89
C ILE A 74 6.26 -5.86 12.79
N GLY A 75 7.27 -5.37 12.08
CA GLY A 75 8.48 -6.15 11.90
C GLY A 75 9.52 -5.40 11.10
N THR A 76 10.61 -6.11 10.81
CA THR A 76 11.64 -5.56 9.93
C THR A 76 11.26 -5.86 8.48
N GLY A 77 11.84 -5.10 7.55
CA GLY A 77 11.54 -5.30 6.14
C GLY A 77 12.78 -5.70 5.35
N PHE A 78 12.60 -5.84 4.04
CA PHE A 78 13.69 -6.22 3.14
C PHE A 78 14.37 -4.97 2.61
N PRO A 79 15.70 -4.83 2.78
CA PRO A 79 16.41 -3.68 2.20
C PRO A 79 16.21 -3.58 0.68
N ALA A 80 16.07 -4.73 -0.01
CA ALA A 80 15.85 -4.72 -1.45
C ALA A 80 14.54 -4.03 -1.82
N TRP A 81 13.61 -3.90 -0.88
CA TRP A 81 12.31 -3.27 -1.10
C TRP A 81 12.17 -1.93 -0.37
N GLY A 82 13.29 -1.37 0.11
CA GLY A 82 13.31 -0.02 0.66
C GLY A 82 13.40 0.09 2.16
N ALA A 83 13.47 -1.02 2.89
CA ALA A 83 13.60 -0.97 4.35
C ALA A 83 15.05 -0.73 4.73
N GLU A 84 15.25 0.00 5.83
CA GLU A 84 16.58 0.09 6.42
C GLU A 84 16.81 -1.15 7.27
N GLU A 85 18.02 -1.67 7.19
CA GLU A 85 18.35 -2.89 7.91
C GLU A 85 18.22 -2.69 9.41
N GLY A 86 17.52 -3.62 10.07
CA GLY A 86 17.39 -3.56 11.53
C GLY A 86 16.29 -2.64 12.04
N MET A 87 15.64 -1.88 11.17
CA MET A 87 14.61 -0.96 11.60
C MET A 87 13.25 -1.65 11.60
N TRP A 88 12.42 -1.30 12.58
CA TRP A 88 11.07 -1.85 12.69
C TRP A 88 10.08 -0.90 12.03
N TYR A 89 9.11 -1.49 11.34
CA TYR A 89 8.13 -0.76 10.55
C TYR A 89 6.74 -1.29 10.79
N TYR A 90 5.74 -0.50 10.41
CA TYR A 90 4.45 -1.05 10.01
C TYR A 90 4.68 -1.68 8.65
N VAL A 91 4.52 -2.98 8.56
CA VAL A 91 4.71 -3.72 7.32
C VAL A 91 3.34 -4.03 6.74
N LEU A 92 3.09 -3.49 5.55
CA LEU A 92 1.84 -3.74 4.84
C LEU A 92 2.06 -4.90 3.89
N GLU A 93 1.55 -6.07 4.25
CA GLU A 93 1.67 -7.25 3.41
C GLU A 93 0.60 -7.19 2.33
N ILE A 94 1.02 -7.18 1.07
CA ILE A 94 0.10 -7.01 -0.06
C ILE A 94 -0.49 -8.37 -0.38
N LYS A 95 -1.81 -8.51 -0.16
CA LYS A 95 -2.53 -9.76 -0.37
C LYS A 95 -3.26 -9.78 -1.70
N GLY A 96 -3.46 -8.61 -2.29
CA GLY A 96 -4.09 -8.51 -3.60
C GLY A 96 -3.86 -7.13 -4.16
N LYS A 97 -3.99 -6.98 -5.45
CA LYS A 97 -3.86 -5.67 -6.07
C LYS A 97 -4.81 -5.57 -7.25
N TYR A 98 -5.32 -4.36 -7.44
CA TYR A 98 -6.29 -4.07 -8.49
C TYR A 98 -5.79 -2.86 -9.26
N VAL A 99 -5.30 -3.08 -10.45
CA VAL A 99 -4.78 -2.00 -11.28
C VAL A 99 -5.94 -1.33 -11.97
N GLU A 100 -5.95 0.01 -11.91
CA GLU A 100 -7.02 0.76 -12.55
C GLU A 100 -6.81 0.70 -14.05
N MET A 101 -7.83 0.27 -14.76
CA MET A 101 -7.76 0.19 -16.22
C MET A 101 -8.72 1.21 -16.77
N HIS A 102 -8.23 2.43 -16.91
CA HIS A 102 -9.11 3.50 -17.28
C HIS A 102 -9.72 3.34 -18.57
N ASP A 103 -9.08 2.79 -19.41
CA ASP A 103 -9.56 2.80 -20.65
C ASP A 103 -10.48 1.89 -20.96
N GLU A 104 -10.66 1.33 -20.29
CA GLU A 104 -11.41 0.41 -20.56
C GLU A 104 -12.58 0.72 -20.51
N GLN A 105 -12.63 1.38 -20.12
CA GLN A 105 -13.54 1.66 -20.02
C GLN A 105 -14.15 1.95 -20.99
N GLU A 106 -13.51 1.73 -21.21
CA GLU A 106 -13.89 1.79 -21.96
C GLU A 106 -14.20 1.38 -22.67
N ASP A 107 -13.88 0.99 -22.76
CA ASP A 107 -14.12 0.59 -23.60
C ASP A 107 -14.72 0.33 -23.95
N THR A 108 -14.61 0.06 -23.85
CA THR A 108 -15.14 -0.21 -24.35
C THR A 108 -15.86 -0.08 -24.67
N SER A 109 -15.78 -0.26 -24.54
CA SER A 109 -16.43 -0.20 -24.97
C SER A 109 -16.94 -0.09 -25.48
N GLY A 110 -16.70 -0.19 -25.58
CA GLY A 110 -17.23 -0.22 -26.23
C GLY A 110 -17.57 -0.46 -26.66
N SER A 111 -17.48 -0.78 -26.79
CA SER A 111 -17.88 -1.01 -27.41
C SER A 111 -18.46 -1.08 -27.78
N GLU A 112 -18.53 -1.30 -27.85
CA GLU A 112 -19.14 -1.40 -28.41
C GLU A 112 -19.62 -1.25 -28.82
#